data_5db34f67268c7a02c90ced95b079ee8c
#
_entry.id   5db34f67268c7a02c90ced95b079ee8c
#
_cell.length_a   1.000
_cell.length_b   1.000
_cell.length_c   1.000
_cell.angle_alpha   90.00
_cell.angle_beta   90.00
_cell.angle_gamma   90.00
#
_symmetry.space_group_name_H-M   'P 1'
#
loop_
_entity.id
_entity.type
_entity.pdbx_description
1 polymer ?
#
loop_
_entity_poly.entity_id
_entity_poly.type
_entity_poly.pdbx_seq_one_letter_code
_entity_poly.pdbx_strand_id
1 'polypeptide(L)'
;MNGIGIDVSKRRLDIGTTDGQTLQVSNSPSGYAELSTWLSTRPAIQIVLEATGGYEQTVLDFLHKAGHPVIRANALRARRLAQGLGKVAKTDRLDALVLAQMAALVELPSYQPLEPWQRKLREFVRARRQTMQALTVARQQQEMVTDRELRRQMQGNIIRLQTLVERLGKQISEQVAQQPQLAVLKSMKGVGPALQAVLASYLPELGQISGKAIASLVGVAPISHDSGAMRGRRSIHGGRAEIRQVLYMAAMSAMRHEPRLRDFYRSLRARGKEGKVAIVAVM
;
A
#
# COMPACT_ATOMS: atom_id res chain seq x y z
N MET A 1 28.70 3.75 7.55
CA MET A 1 27.37 3.88 8.19
C MET A 1 26.71 2.50 8.19
N ASN A 2 26.35 1.97 9.34
CA ASN A 2 25.81 0.61 9.43
C ASN A 2 24.30 0.60 9.17
N GLY A 3 23.90 0.25 7.96
CA GLY A 3 22.53 -0.06 7.63
C GLY A 3 22.21 -1.53 7.93
N ILE A 4 21.00 -1.82 8.41
CA ILE A 4 20.50 -3.17 8.65
C ILE A 4 19.30 -3.41 7.74
N GLY A 5 19.29 -4.55 7.07
CA GLY A 5 18.17 -5.03 6.27
C GLY A 5 17.57 -6.28 6.88
N ILE A 6 16.24 -6.38 6.84
CA ILE A 6 15.52 -7.56 7.32
C ILE A 6 14.57 -8.01 6.22
N ASP A 7 14.82 -9.17 5.63
CA ASP A 7 13.86 -9.88 4.81
C ASP A 7 12.91 -10.68 5.70
N VAL A 8 11.61 -10.58 5.42
CA VAL A 8 10.56 -11.10 6.30
C VAL A 8 9.76 -12.19 5.60
N SER A 9 9.71 -13.36 6.19
CA SER A 9 8.77 -14.41 5.81
C SER A 9 7.76 -14.69 6.93
N LYS A 10 6.80 -15.54 6.66
CA LYS A 10 5.79 -15.95 7.66
C LYS A 10 6.38 -16.52 8.93
N ARG A 11 7.49 -17.27 8.83
CA ARG A 11 8.08 -18.03 9.94
C ARG A 11 9.45 -17.53 10.38
N ARG A 12 10.12 -16.71 9.56
CA ARG A 12 11.53 -16.43 9.68
C ARG A 12 11.85 -14.99 9.29
N LEU A 13 12.85 -14.43 9.94
CA LEU A 13 13.49 -13.18 9.59
C LEU A 13 14.94 -13.48 9.21
N ASP A 14 15.35 -13.01 8.04
CA ASP A 14 16.73 -13.03 7.58
C ASP A 14 17.29 -11.62 7.68
N ILE A 15 18.31 -11.44 8.50
CA ILE A 15 18.91 -10.14 8.82
C ILE A 15 20.27 -10.03 8.13
N GLY A 16 20.56 -8.87 7.57
CA GLY A 16 21.86 -8.56 6.99
C GLY A 16 22.33 -7.16 7.37
N THR A 17 23.63 -6.97 7.44
CA THR A 17 24.29 -5.70 7.67
C THR A 17 25.10 -5.26 6.45
N THR A 18 25.44 -3.98 6.37
CA THR A 18 26.28 -3.45 5.26
C THR A 18 27.69 -4.02 5.22
N ASP A 19 28.22 -4.49 6.36
CA ASP A 19 29.52 -5.17 6.47
C ASP A 19 29.46 -6.68 6.19
N GLY A 20 28.27 -7.18 5.81
CA GLY A 20 28.08 -8.57 5.36
C GLY A 20 27.76 -9.59 6.45
N GLN A 21 27.64 -9.17 7.72
CA GLN A 21 27.18 -10.05 8.78
C GLN A 21 25.72 -10.44 8.56
N THR A 22 25.35 -11.64 8.94
CA THR A 22 23.99 -12.14 8.81
C THR A 22 23.53 -12.86 10.08
N LEU A 23 22.23 -12.77 10.35
CA LEU A 23 21.55 -13.50 11.42
C LEU A 23 20.22 -14.02 10.87
N GLN A 24 19.79 -15.18 11.34
CA GLN A 24 18.47 -15.71 11.02
C GLN A 24 17.75 -16.07 12.33
N VAL A 25 16.55 -15.53 12.52
CA VAL A 25 15.72 -15.80 13.70
C VAL A 25 14.29 -16.13 13.30
N SER A 26 13.52 -16.69 14.21
CA SER A 26 12.10 -16.93 13.98
C SER A 26 11.30 -15.63 13.97
N ASN A 27 10.27 -15.55 13.13
CA ASN A 27 9.30 -14.43 13.15
C ASN A 27 8.28 -14.65 14.28
N SER A 28 8.75 -14.56 15.53
CA SER A 28 8.02 -14.83 16.77
C SER A 28 8.59 -14.00 17.93
N PRO A 29 7.89 -13.87 19.06
CA PRO A 29 8.40 -13.13 20.22
C PRO A 29 9.79 -13.56 20.69
N SER A 30 10.11 -14.86 20.66
CA SER A 30 11.44 -15.38 21.00
C SER A 30 12.53 -14.92 20.03
N GLY A 31 12.25 -14.97 18.72
CA GLY A 31 13.18 -14.47 17.71
C GLY A 31 13.37 -12.95 17.77
N TYR A 32 12.34 -12.20 18.19
CA TYR A 32 12.49 -10.75 18.40
C TYR A 32 13.38 -10.42 19.59
N ALA A 33 13.34 -11.22 20.66
CA ALA A 33 14.26 -11.06 21.80
C ALA A 33 15.71 -11.33 21.37
N GLU A 34 15.94 -12.38 20.59
CA GLU A 34 17.27 -12.69 20.03
C GLU A 34 17.77 -11.56 19.11
N LEU A 35 16.89 -11.07 18.22
CA LEU A 35 17.18 -9.92 17.36
C LEU A 35 17.53 -8.67 18.18
N SER A 36 16.81 -8.37 19.25
CA SER A 36 17.07 -7.24 20.13
C SER A 36 18.44 -7.34 20.79
N THR A 37 18.80 -8.51 21.30
CA THR A 37 20.13 -8.78 21.87
C THR A 37 21.23 -8.61 20.82
N TRP A 38 21.02 -9.08 19.60
CA TRP A 38 21.97 -8.91 18.51
C TRP A 38 22.14 -7.45 18.09
N LEU A 39 21.05 -6.67 18.08
CA LEU A 39 21.04 -5.24 17.75
C LEU A 39 21.71 -4.38 18.83
N SER A 40 21.66 -4.77 20.09
CA SER A 40 22.22 -3.98 21.22
C SER A 40 23.70 -3.67 21.08
N THR A 41 24.46 -4.54 20.40
CA THR A 41 25.89 -4.39 20.13
C THR A 41 26.19 -3.74 18.77
N ARG A 42 25.15 -3.33 18.02
CA ARG A 42 25.27 -2.84 16.64
C ARG A 42 24.42 -1.59 16.41
N PRO A 43 24.93 -0.41 16.74
CA PRO A 43 24.19 0.82 16.48
C PRO A 43 23.91 0.96 14.98
N ALA A 44 22.64 0.93 14.62
CA ALA A 44 22.20 1.09 13.25
C ALA A 44 21.69 2.52 12.99
N ILE A 45 22.03 3.08 11.85
CA ILE A 45 21.44 4.36 11.39
C ILE A 45 19.99 4.16 11.00
N GLN A 46 19.72 3.07 10.27
CA GLN A 46 18.38 2.68 9.83
C GLN A 46 18.25 1.16 9.76
N ILE A 47 17.07 0.66 10.08
CA ILE A 47 16.68 -0.74 9.88
C ILE A 47 15.59 -0.77 8.82
N VAL A 48 15.87 -1.36 7.66
CA VAL A 48 14.94 -1.43 6.54
C VAL A 48 14.33 -2.82 6.43
N LEU A 49 13.00 -2.88 6.44
CA LEU A 49 12.23 -4.11 6.20
C LEU A 49 11.42 -3.98 4.91
N GLU A 50 11.29 -5.07 4.16
CA GLU A 50 10.43 -5.10 2.98
C GLU A 50 8.96 -5.34 3.39
N ALA A 51 8.05 -4.70 2.66
CA ALA A 51 6.61 -4.93 2.81
C ALA A 51 6.23 -6.30 2.25
N THR A 52 5.95 -7.28 3.11
CA THR A 52 5.72 -8.70 2.74
C THR A 52 4.31 -9.17 3.13
N GLY A 53 3.29 -8.51 2.58
CA GLY A 53 1.90 -8.95 2.74
C GLY A 53 1.30 -8.82 4.15
N GLY A 54 2.03 -8.23 5.11
CA GLY A 54 1.60 -8.00 6.49
C GLY A 54 2.38 -8.80 7.53
N TYR A 55 3.22 -9.76 7.14
CA TYR A 55 4.07 -10.52 8.07
C TYR A 55 5.14 -9.65 8.75
N GLU A 56 5.50 -8.54 8.12
CA GLU A 56 6.44 -7.54 8.63
C GLU A 56 5.86 -6.69 9.77
N GLN A 57 4.53 -6.66 9.95
CA GLN A 57 3.90 -5.67 10.84
C GLN A 57 4.32 -5.83 12.30
N THR A 58 4.36 -7.06 12.81
CA THR A 58 4.67 -7.33 14.22
C THR A 58 6.11 -6.97 14.56
N VAL A 59 7.07 -7.34 13.70
CA VAL A 59 8.48 -7.00 13.92
C VAL A 59 8.75 -5.51 13.73
N LEU A 60 8.07 -4.83 12.79
CA LEU A 60 8.12 -3.36 12.65
C LEU A 60 7.69 -2.65 13.94
N ASP A 61 6.53 -3.06 14.48
CA ASP A 61 6.01 -2.50 15.73
C ASP A 61 6.92 -2.78 16.93
N PHE A 62 7.50 -3.99 16.98
CA PHE A 62 8.45 -4.36 18.02
C PHE A 62 9.71 -3.48 17.98
N LEU A 63 10.35 -3.37 16.82
CA LEU A 63 11.56 -2.57 16.65
C LEU A 63 11.31 -1.08 16.87
N HIS A 64 10.17 -0.57 16.39
CA HIS A 64 9.78 0.83 16.63
C HIS A 64 9.58 1.12 18.13
N LYS A 65 8.90 0.23 18.87
CA LYS A 65 8.72 0.36 20.31
C LYS A 65 10.04 0.28 21.09
N ALA A 66 11.01 -0.47 20.58
CA ALA A 66 12.36 -0.53 21.13
C ALA A 66 13.22 0.69 20.81
N GLY A 67 12.66 1.70 20.09
CA GLY A 67 13.36 2.96 19.77
C GLY A 67 14.29 2.88 18.56
N HIS A 68 14.25 1.81 17.78
CA HIS A 68 15.07 1.70 16.58
C HIS A 68 14.51 2.56 15.42
N PRO A 69 15.37 3.16 14.58
CA PRO A 69 14.98 3.90 13.38
C PRO A 69 14.57 2.93 12.27
N VAL A 70 13.29 2.56 12.28
CA VAL A 70 12.73 1.52 11.40
C VAL A 70 12.09 2.11 10.17
N ILE A 71 12.27 1.47 9.03
CA ILE A 71 11.70 1.87 7.74
C ILE A 71 11.03 0.68 7.08
N ARG A 72 9.82 0.90 6.58
CA ARG A 72 9.10 -0.05 5.75
C ARG A 72 9.31 0.29 4.27
N ALA A 73 10.18 -0.44 3.59
CA ALA A 73 10.48 -0.24 2.18
C ALA A 73 9.41 -0.84 1.25
N ASN A 74 9.27 -0.23 0.09
CA ASN A 74 8.47 -0.80 -0.99
C ASN A 74 9.27 -1.88 -1.71
N ALA A 75 8.71 -3.09 -1.87
CA ALA A 75 9.32 -4.24 -2.54
C ALA A 75 9.88 -3.93 -3.94
N LEU A 76 9.17 -3.12 -4.73
CA LEU A 76 9.63 -2.73 -6.06
C LEU A 76 10.89 -1.85 -5.99
N ARG A 77 11.00 -0.95 -4.98
CA ARG A 77 12.20 -0.11 -4.82
C ARG A 77 13.40 -0.96 -4.40
N ALA A 78 13.20 -1.89 -3.46
CA ALA A 78 14.25 -2.84 -3.05
C ALA A 78 14.72 -3.68 -4.25
N ARG A 79 13.80 -4.20 -5.05
CA ARG A 79 14.13 -4.98 -6.26
C ARG A 79 14.91 -4.17 -7.30
N ARG A 80 14.52 -2.92 -7.54
CA ARG A 80 15.23 -2.03 -8.48
C ARG A 80 16.64 -1.69 -7.99
N LEU A 81 16.81 -1.50 -6.69
CA LEU A 81 18.15 -1.30 -6.11
C LEU A 81 19.00 -2.55 -6.29
N ALA A 82 18.48 -3.75 -6.02
CA ALA A 82 19.19 -5.00 -6.25
C ALA A 82 19.68 -5.13 -7.70
N GLN A 83 18.80 -4.82 -8.66
CA GLN A 83 19.15 -4.81 -10.09
C GLN A 83 20.24 -3.79 -10.43
N GLY A 84 20.13 -2.55 -9.89
CA GLY A 84 21.12 -1.50 -10.08
C GLY A 84 22.50 -1.84 -9.49
N LEU A 85 22.55 -2.68 -8.45
CA LEU A 85 23.76 -3.22 -7.84
C LEU A 85 24.28 -4.50 -8.51
N GLY A 86 23.67 -4.93 -9.63
CA GLY A 86 24.04 -6.16 -10.33
C GLY A 86 23.66 -7.46 -9.60
N LYS A 87 22.85 -7.38 -8.52
CA LYS A 87 22.40 -8.54 -7.74
C LYS A 87 21.12 -9.10 -8.33
N VAL A 88 21.24 -9.98 -9.32
CA VAL A 88 20.11 -10.57 -10.04
C VAL A 88 19.57 -11.81 -9.35
N ALA A 89 20.42 -12.57 -8.67
CA ALA A 89 20.02 -13.75 -7.91
C ALA A 89 19.09 -13.36 -6.75
N LYS A 90 18.09 -14.20 -6.49
CA LYS A 90 17.13 -14.00 -5.40
C LYS A 90 17.29 -15.09 -4.35
N THR A 91 17.76 -14.72 -3.16
CA THR A 91 17.74 -15.54 -1.95
C THR A 91 17.45 -14.64 -0.77
N ASP A 92 16.77 -15.13 0.26
CA ASP A 92 16.37 -14.36 1.44
C ASP A 92 17.59 -13.65 2.08
N ARG A 93 18.74 -14.31 2.11
CA ARG A 93 20.00 -13.72 2.60
C ARG A 93 20.49 -12.56 1.73
N LEU A 94 20.43 -12.67 0.41
CA LEU A 94 20.82 -11.60 -0.51
C LEU A 94 19.83 -10.43 -0.44
N ASP A 95 18.54 -10.72 -0.31
CA ASP A 95 17.50 -9.71 -0.18
C ASP A 95 17.70 -8.90 1.12
N ALA A 96 18.06 -9.54 2.26
CA ALA A 96 18.43 -8.85 3.49
C ALA A 96 19.66 -7.95 3.33
N LEU A 97 20.71 -8.40 2.64
CA LEU A 97 21.89 -7.59 2.36
C LEU A 97 21.62 -6.40 1.44
N VAL A 98 20.71 -6.56 0.46
CA VAL A 98 20.25 -5.44 -0.40
C VAL A 98 19.48 -4.41 0.42
N LEU A 99 18.62 -4.85 1.34
CA LEU A 99 17.89 -3.96 2.25
C LEU A 99 18.86 -3.22 3.20
N ALA A 100 19.93 -3.87 3.67
CA ALA A 100 20.99 -3.22 4.45
C ALA A 100 21.72 -2.12 3.65
N GLN A 101 22.02 -2.39 2.38
CA GLN A 101 22.60 -1.38 1.50
C GLN A 101 21.61 -0.23 1.22
N MET A 102 20.32 -0.54 1.09
CA MET A 102 19.27 0.48 0.96
C MET A 102 19.22 1.39 2.18
N ALA A 103 19.37 0.82 3.39
CA ALA A 103 19.43 1.56 4.64
C ALA A 103 20.60 2.52 4.72
N ALA A 104 21.73 2.18 4.11
CA ALA A 104 22.94 3.02 4.12
C ALA A 104 22.95 4.09 3.03
N LEU A 105 22.32 3.83 1.87
CA LEU A 105 22.41 4.67 0.66
C LEU A 105 21.24 5.62 0.47
N VAL A 106 20.07 5.31 1.03
CA VAL A 106 18.83 6.02 0.73
C VAL A 106 18.19 6.54 2.00
N GLU A 107 18.01 7.85 2.08
CA GLU A 107 17.18 8.45 3.12
C GLU A 107 15.71 8.14 2.84
N LEU A 108 15.07 7.46 3.77
CA LEU A 108 13.70 7.00 3.67
C LEU A 108 12.89 7.49 4.88
N PRO A 109 11.59 7.76 4.72
CA PRO A 109 10.75 8.16 5.83
C PRO A 109 10.64 7.04 6.86
N SER A 110 10.78 7.41 8.14
CA SER A 110 10.63 6.50 9.27
C SER A 110 9.24 5.87 9.32
N TYR A 111 9.18 4.62 9.73
CA TYR A 111 7.93 3.92 9.96
C TYR A 111 7.11 4.61 11.05
N GLN A 112 5.84 4.85 10.74
CA GLN A 112 4.85 5.34 11.70
C GLN A 112 3.85 4.22 11.97
N PRO A 113 3.70 3.75 13.21
CA PRO A 113 2.72 2.73 13.54
C PRO A 113 1.31 3.29 13.38
N LEU A 114 0.43 2.44 12.87
CA LEU A 114 -0.98 2.78 12.80
C LEU A 114 -1.60 2.73 14.21
N GLU A 115 -2.48 3.66 14.50
CA GLU A 115 -3.33 3.61 15.68
C GLU A 115 -4.22 2.35 15.69
N PRO A 116 -4.64 1.84 16.86
CA PRO A 116 -5.44 0.62 16.95
C PRO A 116 -6.71 0.66 16.08
N TRP A 117 -7.41 1.80 16.03
CA TRP A 117 -8.60 1.97 15.19
C TRP A 117 -8.27 1.93 13.69
N GLN A 118 -7.12 2.48 13.27
CA GLN A 118 -6.65 2.43 11.86
C GLN A 118 -6.30 1.00 11.45
N ARG A 119 -5.67 0.22 12.35
CA ARG A 119 -5.37 -1.20 12.11
C ARG A 119 -6.65 -2.00 11.90
N LYS A 120 -7.60 -1.85 12.82
CA LYS A 120 -8.93 -2.49 12.72
C LYS A 120 -9.62 -2.11 11.41
N LEU A 121 -9.66 -0.82 11.09
CA LEU A 121 -10.25 -0.33 9.83
C LEU A 121 -9.57 -0.91 8.60
N ARG A 122 -8.23 -1.06 8.62
CA ARG A 122 -7.45 -1.68 7.55
C ARG A 122 -7.83 -3.14 7.32
N GLU A 123 -8.10 -3.90 8.38
CA GLU A 123 -8.56 -5.28 8.27
C GLU A 123 -9.92 -5.37 7.58
N PHE A 124 -10.89 -4.53 7.96
CA PHE A 124 -12.20 -4.46 7.31
C PHE A 124 -12.10 -4.06 5.83
N VAL A 125 -11.31 -3.05 5.52
CA VAL A 125 -11.06 -2.60 4.13
C VAL A 125 -10.45 -3.73 3.31
N ARG A 126 -9.45 -4.43 3.85
CA ARG A 126 -8.79 -5.57 3.19
C ARG A 126 -9.77 -6.73 2.98
N ALA A 127 -10.52 -7.11 4.00
CA ALA A 127 -11.52 -8.18 3.93
C ALA A 127 -12.58 -7.85 2.86
N ARG A 128 -13.13 -6.63 2.88
CA ARG A 128 -14.11 -6.20 1.89
C ARG A 128 -13.57 -6.27 0.46
N ARG A 129 -12.34 -5.79 0.22
CA ARG A 129 -11.68 -5.85 -1.09
C ARG A 129 -11.51 -7.30 -1.57
N GLN A 130 -11.03 -8.19 -0.72
CA GLN A 130 -10.85 -9.61 -1.04
C GLN A 130 -12.20 -10.28 -1.36
N THR A 131 -13.24 -10.00 -0.57
CA THR A 131 -14.59 -10.51 -0.81
C THR A 131 -15.17 -9.98 -2.14
N MET A 132 -14.94 -8.72 -2.48
CA MET A 132 -15.35 -8.16 -3.78
C MET A 132 -14.63 -8.84 -4.96
N GLN A 133 -13.34 -9.14 -4.81
CA GLN A 133 -12.59 -9.88 -5.84
C GLN A 133 -13.16 -11.30 -5.99
N ALA A 134 -13.41 -11.99 -4.90
CA ALA A 134 -14.03 -13.33 -4.92
C ALA A 134 -15.43 -13.30 -5.57
N LEU A 135 -16.24 -12.28 -5.26
CA LEU A 135 -17.56 -12.07 -5.87
C LEU A 135 -17.46 -11.87 -7.39
N THR A 136 -16.48 -11.08 -7.85
CA THR A 136 -16.25 -10.85 -9.28
C THR A 136 -15.88 -12.14 -10.00
N VAL A 137 -14.95 -12.92 -9.42
CA VAL A 137 -14.53 -14.23 -9.97
C VAL A 137 -15.71 -15.20 -10.00
N ALA A 138 -16.49 -15.28 -8.91
CA ALA A 138 -17.65 -16.18 -8.84
C ALA A 138 -18.71 -15.84 -9.90
N ARG A 139 -18.96 -14.55 -10.18
CA ARG A 139 -19.87 -14.12 -11.25
C ARG A 139 -19.35 -14.51 -12.64
N GLN A 140 -18.07 -14.26 -12.92
CA GLN A 140 -17.45 -14.64 -14.18
C GLN A 140 -17.50 -16.15 -14.41
N GLN A 141 -17.22 -16.94 -13.36
CA GLN A 141 -17.33 -18.40 -13.44
C GLN A 141 -18.77 -18.85 -13.71
N GLN A 142 -19.78 -18.24 -13.08
CA GLN A 142 -21.18 -18.56 -13.33
C GLN A 142 -21.62 -18.26 -14.77
N GLU A 143 -21.11 -17.18 -15.37
CA GLU A 143 -21.41 -16.82 -16.76
C GLU A 143 -21.01 -17.92 -17.76
N MET A 144 -19.93 -18.67 -17.44
CA MET A 144 -19.40 -19.76 -18.29
C MET A 144 -20.16 -21.08 -18.15
N VAL A 145 -21.04 -21.20 -17.14
CA VAL A 145 -21.79 -22.44 -16.86
C VAL A 145 -23.09 -22.46 -17.65
N THR A 146 -23.35 -23.52 -18.39
CA THR A 146 -24.58 -23.73 -19.15
C THR A 146 -25.62 -24.55 -18.39
N ASP A 147 -25.17 -25.46 -17.54
CA ASP A 147 -26.06 -26.30 -16.71
C ASP A 147 -26.86 -25.47 -15.71
N ARG A 148 -28.17 -25.64 -15.73
CA ARG A 148 -29.12 -24.82 -14.94
C ARG A 148 -29.02 -25.10 -13.44
N GLU A 149 -28.84 -26.35 -13.04
CA GLU A 149 -28.78 -26.70 -11.63
C GLU A 149 -27.47 -26.24 -11.01
N LEU A 150 -26.35 -26.43 -11.72
CA LEU A 150 -25.05 -25.93 -11.30
C LEU A 150 -25.04 -24.37 -11.17
N ARG A 151 -25.64 -23.66 -12.14
CA ARG A 151 -25.81 -22.21 -12.05
C ARG A 151 -26.56 -21.78 -10.80
N ARG A 152 -27.61 -22.53 -10.43
CA ARG A 152 -28.40 -22.24 -9.22
C ARG A 152 -27.58 -22.43 -7.94
N GLN A 153 -26.76 -23.47 -7.87
CA GLN A 153 -25.87 -23.73 -6.73
C GLN A 153 -24.83 -22.62 -6.61
N MET A 154 -24.22 -22.19 -7.73
CA MET A 154 -23.27 -21.08 -7.76
C MET A 154 -23.91 -19.73 -7.33
N GLN A 155 -25.20 -19.52 -7.68
CA GLN A 155 -25.93 -18.32 -7.30
C GLN A 155 -26.01 -18.15 -5.78
N GLY A 156 -26.16 -19.24 -5.03
CA GLY A 156 -26.16 -19.22 -3.56
C GLY A 156 -24.85 -18.66 -2.99
N ASN A 157 -23.70 -19.05 -3.57
CA ASN A 157 -22.40 -18.51 -3.16
C ASN A 157 -22.26 -17.02 -3.50
N ILE A 158 -22.71 -16.61 -4.68
CA ILE A 158 -22.69 -15.20 -5.10
C ILE A 158 -23.49 -14.32 -4.14
N ILE A 159 -24.69 -14.76 -3.75
CA ILE A 159 -25.55 -14.04 -2.79
C ILE A 159 -24.84 -13.91 -1.43
N ARG A 160 -24.21 -14.98 -0.92
CA ARG A 160 -23.45 -14.93 0.34
C ARG A 160 -22.30 -13.93 0.29
N LEU A 161 -21.51 -13.94 -0.78
CA LEU A 161 -20.40 -13.00 -0.98
C LEU A 161 -20.92 -11.56 -1.07
N GLN A 162 -22.02 -11.33 -1.79
CA GLN A 162 -22.63 -10.01 -1.91
C GLN A 162 -23.11 -9.48 -0.55
N THR A 163 -23.83 -10.30 0.23
CA THR A 163 -24.27 -9.95 1.58
C THR A 163 -23.08 -9.63 2.51
N LEU A 164 -21.98 -10.37 2.38
CA LEU A 164 -20.77 -10.10 3.17
C LEU A 164 -20.12 -8.77 2.77
N VAL A 165 -20.04 -8.44 1.47
CA VAL A 165 -19.54 -7.14 0.98
C VAL A 165 -20.34 -5.97 1.54
N GLU A 166 -21.68 -6.10 1.55
CA GLU A 166 -22.59 -5.08 2.09
C GLU A 166 -22.43 -4.92 3.61
N ARG A 167 -22.35 -6.02 4.35
CA ARG A 167 -22.12 -6.02 5.81
C ARG A 167 -20.80 -5.35 6.16
N LEU A 168 -19.70 -5.73 5.48
CA LEU A 168 -18.39 -5.12 5.69
C LEU A 168 -18.41 -3.63 5.33
N GLY A 169 -19.14 -3.25 4.27
CA GLY A 169 -19.34 -1.85 3.90
C GLY A 169 -20.03 -1.03 5.00
N LYS A 170 -21.08 -1.58 5.60
CA LYS A 170 -21.79 -0.96 6.74
C LYS A 170 -20.85 -0.80 7.95
N GLN A 171 -20.14 -1.85 8.33
CA GLN A 171 -19.18 -1.82 9.45
C GLN A 171 -18.06 -0.80 9.22
N ILE A 172 -17.53 -0.68 8.00
CA ILE A 172 -16.55 0.36 7.63
C ILE A 172 -17.16 1.75 7.84
N SER A 173 -18.38 1.99 7.38
CA SER A 173 -19.05 3.28 7.55
C SER A 173 -19.26 3.63 9.02
N GLU A 174 -19.64 2.67 9.85
CA GLU A 174 -19.81 2.83 11.31
C GLU A 174 -18.46 3.15 11.98
N GLN A 175 -17.37 2.44 11.64
CA GLN A 175 -16.04 2.71 12.17
C GLN A 175 -15.54 4.12 11.77
N VAL A 176 -15.76 4.52 10.53
CA VAL A 176 -15.40 5.87 10.05
C VAL A 176 -16.19 6.97 10.77
N ALA A 177 -17.48 6.74 11.01
CA ALA A 177 -18.34 7.70 11.69
C ALA A 177 -17.92 7.97 13.14
N GLN A 178 -17.27 7.00 13.78
CA GLN A 178 -16.73 7.11 15.14
C GLN A 178 -15.42 7.89 15.23
N GLN A 179 -14.83 8.32 14.09
CA GLN A 179 -13.54 9.00 14.05
C GLN A 179 -13.67 10.49 13.73
N PRO A 180 -13.66 11.39 14.75
CA PRO A 180 -13.82 12.84 14.54
C PRO A 180 -12.76 13.43 13.60
N GLN A 181 -11.53 12.92 13.61
CA GLN A 181 -10.43 13.37 12.75
C GLN A 181 -10.69 13.18 11.27
N LEU A 182 -11.62 12.30 10.88
CA LEU A 182 -12.04 12.11 9.49
C LEU A 182 -13.16 13.06 9.05
N ALA A 183 -13.68 13.91 9.97
CA ALA A 183 -14.78 14.83 9.66
C ALA A 183 -14.42 15.84 8.56
N VAL A 184 -13.16 16.27 8.49
CA VAL A 184 -12.67 17.18 7.43
C VAL A 184 -12.87 16.58 6.04
N LEU A 185 -12.70 15.26 5.91
CA LEU A 185 -12.86 14.58 4.63
C LEU A 185 -14.33 14.47 4.20
N LYS A 186 -15.29 14.56 5.13
CA LYS A 186 -16.73 14.49 4.82
C LYS A 186 -17.23 15.70 4.01
N SER A 187 -16.58 16.86 4.17
CA SER A 187 -16.96 18.08 3.45
C SER A 187 -16.69 18.00 1.96
N MET A 188 -15.80 17.09 1.53
CA MET A 188 -15.41 16.95 0.13
C MET A 188 -16.38 16.03 -0.61
N LYS A 189 -17.08 16.55 -1.62
CA LYS A 189 -17.98 15.77 -2.47
C LYS A 189 -17.20 14.67 -3.21
N GLY A 190 -17.72 13.45 -3.17
CA GLY A 190 -17.05 12.27 -3.73
C GLY A 190 -16.17 11.51 -2.71
N VAL A 191 -15.89 12.09 -1.53
CA VAL A 191 -15.14 11.44 -0.46
C VAL A 191 -16.09 10.74 0.51
N GLY A 192 -16.62 9.60 0.09
CA GLY A 192 -17.49 8.76 0.91
C GLY A 192 -16.72 7.90 1.94
N PRO A 193 -17.44 7.17 2.83
CA PRO A 193 -16.83 6.37 3.89
C PRO A 193 -15.76 5.37 3.40
N ALA A 194 -15.96 4.79 2.23
CA ALA A 194 -14.99 3.84 1.64
C ALA A 194 -13.63 4.52 1.34
N LEU A 195 -13.63 5.73 0.76
CA LEU A 195 -12.39 6.46 0.52
C LEU A 195 -11.78 6.96 1.83
N GLN A 196 -12.59 7.49 2.76
CA GLN A 196 -12.13 7.91 4.08
C GLN A 196 -11.42 6.76 4.80
N ALA A 197 -12.01 5.55 4.77
CA ALA A 197 -11.42 4.35 5.38
C ALA A 197 -10.08 3.97 4.74
N VAL A 198 -10.01 4.01 3.41
CA VAL A 198 -8.77 3.71 2.68
C VAL A 198 -7.68 4.74 2.97
N LEU A 199 -8.01 6.03 2.95
CA LEU A 199 -7.06 7.09 3.29
C LEU A 199 -6.54 6.94 4.73
N ALA A 200 -7.42 6.77 5.70
CA ALA A 200 -7.06 6.62 7.11
C ALA A 200 -6.15 5.41 7.38
N SER A 201 -6.40 4.29 6.68
CA SER A 201 -5.71 3.03 6.95
C SER A 201 -4.49 2.76 6.06
N TYR A 202 -4.40 3.41 4.89
CA TYR A 202 -3.31 3.19 3.93
C TYR A 202 -2.48 4.43 3.63
N LEU A 203 -2.85 5.61 4.15
CA LEU A 203 -2.15 6.88 3.92
C LEU A 203 -2.01 7.68 5.23
N PRO A 204 -1.35 7.13 6.26
CA PRO A 204 -1.17 7.84 7.53
C PRO A 204 -0.41 9.17 7.38
N GLU A 205 0.37 9.33 6.30
CA GLU A 205 1.13 10.52 5.98
C GLU A 205 0.27 11.70 5.47
N LEU A 206 -1.03 11.47 5.24
CA LEU A 206 -1.94 12.50 4.75
C LEU A 206 -2.02 13.67 5.75
N GLY A 207 -1.74 14.87 5.25
CA GLY A 207 -1.67 16.08 6.06
C GLY A 207 -0.30 16.35 6.72
N GLN A 208 0.65 15.41 6.64
CA GLN A 208 1.99 15.55 7.25
C GLN A 208 3.08 15.88 6.22
N ILE A 209 2.84 15.55 4.95
CA ILE A 209 3.79 15.79 3.86
C ILE A 209 3.13 16.58 2.72
N SER A 210 3.95 17.11 1.81
CA SER A 210 3.45 17.94 0.70
C SER A 210 2.52 17.18 -0.25
N GLY A 211 1.60 17.87 -0.92
CA GLY A 211 0.71 17.26 -1.92
C GLY A 211 1.45 16.58 -3.07
N LYS A 212 2.64 17.07 -3.48
CA LYS A 212 3.49 16.42 -4.48
C LYS A 212 4.03 15.08 -3.97
N ALA A 213 4.45 15.02 -2.71
CA ALA A 213 4.92 13.79 -2.07
C ALA A 213 3.78 12.77 -1.92
N ILE A 214 2.58 13.22 -1.53
CA ILE A 214 1.37 12.38 -1.48
C ILE A 214 1.03 11.83 -2.87
N ALA A 215 1.01 12.65 -3.91
CA ALA A 215 0.71 12.21 -5.28
C ALA A 215 1.72 11.15 -5.77
N SER A 216 3.00 11.32 -5.45
CA SER A 216 4.04 10.32 -5.72
C SER A 216 3.83 9.03 -4.93
N LEU A 217 3.53 9.13 -3.64
CA LEU A 217 3.32 8.00 -2.73
C LEU A 217 2.10 7.16 -3.13
N VAL A 218 1.03 7.81 -3.54
CA VAL A 218 -0.18 7.17 -4.09
C VAL A 218 0.07 6.61 -5.50
N GLY A 219 1.02 7.20 -6.24
CA GLY A 219 1.37 6.81 -7.60
C GLY A 219 0.42 7.41 -8.63
N VAL A 220 -0.05 8.65 -8.41
CA VAL A 220 -0.84 9.45 -9.38
C VAL A 220 -0.01 10.58 -9.99
N ALA A 221 1.19 10.84 -9.50
CA ALA A 221 2.13 11.77 -10.12
C ALA A 221 2.62 11.20 -11.46
N PRO A 222 2.49 11.94 -12.59
CA PRO A 222 2.98 11.48 -13.88
C PRO A 222 4.51 11.51 -13.91
N ILE A 223 5.11 10.39 -14.33
CA ILE A 223 6.56 10.26 -14.46
C ILE A 223 6.96 10.54 -15.92
N SER A 224 7.94 11.41 -16.09
CA SER A 224 8.51 11.74 -17.41
C SER A 224 9.41 10.60 -17.88
N HIS A 225 9.38 10.32 -19.17
CA HIS A 225 10.26 9.39 -19.87
C HIS A 225 10.93 10.12 -21.04
N ASP A 226 11.56 11.26 -20.75
CA ASP A 226 12.23 12.08 -21.76
C ASP A 226 13.70 11.64 -21.87
N SER A 227 14.21 11.51 -23.07
CA SER A 227 15.63 11.21 -23.34
C SER A 227 16.12 11.99 -24.55
N GLY A 228 17.14 12.82 -24.36
CA GLY A 228 17.67 13.67 -25.44
C GLY A 228 16.59 14.55 -26.08
N ALA A 229 16.45 14.47 -27.41
CA ALA A 229 15.41 15.18 -28.16
C ALA A 229 14.01 14.54 -28.10
N MET A 230 13.89 13.30 -27.58
CA MET A 230 12.63 12.56 -27.51
C MET A 230 11.87 12.91 -26.24
N ARG A 231 10.65 13.44 -26.40
CA ARG A 231 9.69 13.61 -25.31
C ARG A 231 8.76 12.40 -25.23
N GLY A 232 8.98 11.56 -24.24
CA GLY A 232 8.18 10.37 -24.01
C GLY A 232 6.78 10.68 -23.45
N ARG A 233 5.87 9.72 -23.57
CA ARG A 233 4.54 9.82 -22.99
C ARG A 233 4.64 9.69 -21.45
N ARG A 234 4.14 10.67 -20.73
CA ARG A 234 4.05 10.61 -19.27
C ARG A 234 3.01 9.60 -18.84
N SER A 235 3.39 8.73 -17.92
CA SER A 235 2.51 7.72 -17.35
C SER A 235 2.61 7.69 -15.83
N ILE A 236 1.55 7.22 -15.18
CA ILE A 236 1.56 6.94 -13.74
C ILE A 236 1.94 5.48 -13.51
N HIS A 237 2.79 5.21 -12.50
CA HIS A 237 3.09 3.86 -12.08
C HIS A 237 3.59 3.80 -10.63
N GLY A 238 3.68 2.60 -10.07
CA GLY A 238 4.11 2.41 -8.69
C GLY A 238 3.10 2.91 -7.66
N GLY A 239 3.55 3.29 -6.49
CA GLY A 239 2.73 3.78 -5.40
C GLY A 239 1.74 2.77 -4.81
N ARG A 240 0.80 3.27 -4.01
CA ARG A 240 -0.19 2.45 -3.28
C ARG A 240 -1.44 2.21 -4.15
N ALA A 241 -1.48 1.08 -4.83
CA ALA A 241 -2.56 0.73 -5.77
C ALA A 241 -3.96 0.70 -5.13
N GLU A 242 -4.03 0.29 -3.87
CA GLU A 242 -5.27 0.27 -3.08
C GLU A 242 -5.94 1.65 -3.01
N ILE A 243 -5.14 2.68 -2.78
CA ILE A 243 -5.62 4.06 -2.71
C ILE A 243 -6.05 4.53 -4.11
N ARG A 244 -5.23 4.29 -5.13
CA ARG A 244 -5.52 4.72 -6.51
C ARG A 244 -6.85 4.18 -7.01
N GLN A 245 -7.16 2.91 -6.75
CA GLN A 245 -8.43 2.31 -7.20
C GLN A 245 -9.64 3.02 -6.62
N VAL A 246 -9.61 3.34 -5.32
CA VAL A 246 -10.73 4.02 -4.66
C VAL A 246 -10.79 5.50 -5.03
N LEU A 247 -9.62 6.15 -5.16
CA LEU A 247 -9.54 7.55 -5.65
C LEU A 247 -10.11 7.69 -7.06
N TYR A 248 -9.85 6.75 -7.96
CA TYR A 248 -10.40 6.77 -9.31
C TYR A 248 -11.94 6.80 -9.30
N MET A 249 -12.56 5.95 -8.49
CA MET A 249 -14.01 5.91 -8.35
C MET A 249 -14.56 7.17 -7.67
N ALA A 250 -13.85 7.67 -6.66
CA ALA A 250 -14.19 8.92 -5.99
C ALA A 250 -14.10 10.13 -6.94
N ALA A 251 -13.05 10.22 -7.76
CA ALA A 251 -12.89 11.26 -8.77
C ALA A 251 -14.03 11.23 -9.80
N MET A 252 -14.41 10.05 -10.26
CA MET A 252 -15.57 9.89 -11.17
C MET A 252 -16.89 10.37 -10.54
N SER A 253 -17.10 10.10 -9.25
CA SER A 253 -18.26 10.59 -8.52
C SER A 253 -18.16 12.11 -8.30
N ALA A 254 -17.01 12.60 -7.85
CA ALA A 254 -16.79 14.02 -7.57
C ALA A 254 -17.00 14.90 -8.80
N MET A 255 -16.54 14.49 -9.99
CA MET A 255 -16.77 15.21 -11.24
C MET A 255 -18.26 15.41 -11.59
N ARG A 256 -19.15 14.55 -11.06
CA ARG A 256 -20.60 14.69 -11.26
C ARG A 256 -21.23 15.73 -10.32
N HIS A 257 -20.68 15.85 -9.12
CA HIS A 257 -21.31 16.58 -8.01
C HIS A 257 -20.56 17.82 -7.56
N GLU A 258 -19.28 18.00 -7.97
CA GLU A 258 -18.45 19.18 -7.67
C GLU A 258 -18.13 19.96 -8.94
N PRO A 259 -18.71 21.15 -9.14
CA PRO A 259 -18.53 21.93 -10.35
C PRO A 259 -17.07 22.23 -10.69
N ARG A 260 -16.23 22.57 -9.70
CA ARG A 260 -14.81 22.88 -9.90
C ARG A 260 -14.04 21.70 -10.51
N LEU A 261 -14.27 20.49 -10.00
CA LEU A 261 -13.60 19.28 -10.50
C LEU A 261 -14.11 18.88 -11.89
N ARG A 262 -15.40 19.06 -12.12
CA ARG A 262 -16.01 18.85 -13.44
C ARG A 262 -15.44 19.81 -14.49
N ASP A 263 -15.33 21.09 -14.16
CA ASP A 263 -14.83 22.10 -15.10
C ASP A 263 -13.33 21.92 -15.36
N PHE A 264 -12.56 21.53 -14.32
CA PHE A 264 -11.17 21.13 -14.50
C PHE A 264 -11.03 19.92 -15.43
N TYR A 265 -11.82 18.87 -15.24
CA TYR A 265 -11.86 17.72 -16.15
C TYR A 265 -12.19 18.15 -17.58
N ARG A 266 -13.24 18.96 -17.78
CA ARG A 266 -13.66 19.45 -19.10
C ARG A 266 -12.56 20.27 -19.77
N SER A 267 -11.87 21.14 -19.04
CA SER A 267 -10.76 21.93 -19.57
C SER A 267 -9.59 21.06 -20.05
N LEU A 268 -9.31 19.96 -19.36
CA LEU A 268 -8.30 18.98 -19.78
C LEU A 268 -8.72 18.25 -21.05
N ARG A 269 -9.99 17.86 -21.15
CA ARG A 269 -10.57 17.23 -22.36
C ARG A 269 -10.54 18.16 -23.56
N ALA A 270 -10.90 19.41 -23.37
CA ALA A 270 -10.86 20.44 -24.43
C ALA A 270 -9.43 20.67 -24.96
N ARG A 271 -8.41 20.50 -24.10
CA ARG A 271 -6.99 20.54 -24.48
C ARG A 271 -6.47 19.21 -25.08
N GLY A 272 -7.35 18.30 -25.48
CA GLY A 272 -7.00 17.03 -26.14
C GLY A 272 -6.47 15.92 -25.22
N LYS A 273 -6.56 16.08 -23.89
CA LYS A 273 -6.14 15.00 -22.98
C LYS A 273 -7.12 13.84 -23.02
N GLU A 274 -6.62 12.61 -23.03
CA GLU A 274 -7.45 11.40 -22.96
C GLU A 274 -8.28 11.36 -21.67
N GLY A 275 -9.47 10.74 -21.71
CA GLY A 275 -10.39 10.68 -20.56
C GLY A 275 -9.75 10.12 -19.29
N LYS A 276 -9.01 9.01 -19.39
CA LYS A 276 -8.32 8.42 -18.24
C LYS A 276 -7.24 9.34 -17.67
N VAL A 277 -6.50 10.04 -18.52
CA VAL A 277 -5.48 11.02 -18.10
C VAL A 277 -6.11 12.19 -17.36
N ALA A 278 -7.24 12.69 -17.86
CA ALA A 278 -7.98 13.77 -17.21
C ALA A 278 -8.56 13.34 -15.84
N ILE A 279 -9.07 12.10 -15.73
CA ILE A 279 -9.54 11.54 -14.43
C ILE A 279 -8.38 11.44 -13.43
N VAL A 280 -7.23 10.95 -13.86
CA VAL A 280 -6.03 10.87 -13.00
C VAL A 280 -5.58 12.24 -12.50
N ALA A 281 -5.74 13.29 -13.31
CA ALA A 281 -5.42 14.64 -12.88
C ALA A 281 -6.44 15.21 -11.87
N VAL A 282 -7.66 14.69 -11.84
CA VAL A 282 -8.69 15.03 -10.83
C VAL A 282 -8.45 14.30 -9.51
N MET A 283 -7.83 13.09 -9.53
CA MET A 283 -7.48 12.29 -8.35
C MET A 283 -6.49 13.00 -7.44
#